data_c54367e0b2fe859cfc69f182644fafa3
#
_entry.id   c54367e0b2fe859cfc69f182644fafa3
#
_cell.length_a   1.000
_cell.length_b   1.000
_cell.length_c   1.000
_cell.angle_alpha   90.00
_cell.angle_beta   90.00
_cell.angle_gamma   90.00
#
_symmetry.space_group_name_H-M   'P 1'
#
loop_
_entity.id
_entity.type
_entity.pdbx_description
1 polymer ?
#
loop_
_entity_poly.entity_id
_entity_poly.type
_entity_poly.pdbx_seq_one_letter_code
_entity_poly.pdbx_strand_id
1 'polypeptide(L)'
;LLGHLLNRLIPPLAQYNIPAPITGGLLFALGLLLAGSSTGFSLEFDVTLRPVLLLSFFAAVGLSANLALLRQGGKRLLLFVLVLAPFLVLQNLTGLLLAWSLDLHPLMGLIGGTITLVGGHGTGAAYAERFAEVHNIQAIMELAMTGATLGLVLGGLCGGPLAQWLIRRHRLAGADGHATEVQPSGDGDAAPISAASLVPVLAAVLIAVLAGQWLAELVSDAPVTLPSFLWCLLLGVLIRNGGHLIG
;
A
#
# COMPACT_ATOMS: atom_id res chain seq x y z
N LEU A 1 -8.40 10.99 14.03
CA LEU A 1 -8.33 11.94 15.13
C LEU A 1 -7.48 11.43 16.29
N LEU A 2 -7.81 10.26 16.89
CA LEU A 2 -7.08 9.70 18.04
C LEU A 2 -5.59 9.48 17.76
N GLY A 3 -5.25 8.90 16.60
CA GLY A 3 -3.86 8.68 16.19
C GLY A 3 -3.07 9.97 15.98
N HIS A 4 -3.70 11.02 15.42
CA HIS A 4 -3.06 12.33 15.30
C HIS A 4 -2.80 12.98 16.66
N LEU A 5 -3.74 12.84 17.59
CA LEU A 5 -3.56 13.33 18.95
C LEU A 5 -2.38 12.62 19.63
N LEU A 6 -2.28 11.30 19.48
CA LEU A 6 -1.18 10.50 20.02
C LEU A 6 0.16 10.88 19.44
N ASN A 7 0.26 11.03 18.11
CA ASN A 7 1.50 11.41 17.46
C ASN A 7 1.96 12.82 17.90
N ARG A 8 1.04 13.70 18.34
CA ARG A 8 1.39 14.99 18.94
C ARG A 8 1.82 14.88 20.40
N LEU A 9 1.21 13.98 21.17
CA LEU A 9 1.49 13.80 22.60
C LEU A 9 2.76 12.98 22.85
N ILE A 10 3.10 12.08 21.93
CA ILE A 10 4.24 11.16 22.03
C ILE A 10 5.24 11.45 20.90
N PRO A 11 6.22 12.37 21.15
CA PRO A 11 7.17 12.81 20.12
C PRO A 11 7.92 11.66 19.41
N PRO A 12 8.29 10.55 20.05
CA PRO A 12 8.90 9.40 19.37
C PRO A 12 8.05 8.82 18.23
N LEU A 13 6.71 8.82 18.33
CA LEU A 13 5.86 8.30 17.27
C LEU A 13 5.99 9.11 15.96
N ALA A 14 6.06 10.43 16.09
CA ALA A 14 6.30 11.33 14.96
C ALA A 14 7.75 11.22 14.45
N GLN A 15 8.72 11.11 15.37
CA GLN A 15 10.14 10.99 15.04
C GLN A 15 10.46 9.71 14.25
N TYR A 16 9.77 8.61 14.54
CA TYR A 16 9.90 7.34 13.81
C TYR A 16 8.91 7.22 12.63
N ASN A 17 8.23 8.31 12.25
CA ASN A 17 7.29 8.35 11.13
C ASN A 17 6.17 7.28 11.21
N ILE A 18 5.70 6.97 12.43
CA ILE A 18 4.61 6.01 12.60
C ILE A 18 3.29 6.69 12.17
N PRO A 19 2.59 6.13 11.16
CA PRO A 19 1.36 6.74 10.64
C PRO A 19 0.26 6.81 11.70
N ALA A 20 -0.43 7.95 11.77
CA ALA A 20 -1.54 8.17 12.70
C ALA A 20 -2.67 7.13 12.60
N PRO A 21 -3.03 6.56 11.42
CA PRO A 21 -3.99 5.47 11.34
C PRO A 21 -3.57 4.22 12.12
N ILE A 22 -2.26 3.90 12.17
CA ILE A 22 -1.76 2.72 12.89
C ILE A 22 -1.85 2.93 14.38
N THR A 23 -1.35 4.07 14.90
CA THR A 23 -1.40 4.38 16.32
C THR A 23 -2.83 4.47 16.83
N GLY A 24 -3.71 5.12 16.07
CA GLY A 24 -5.14 5.22 16.40
C GLY A 24 -5.87 3.89 16.31
N GLY A 25 -5.57 3.08 15.29
CA GLY A 25 -6.15 1.75 15.09
C GLY A 25 -5.75 0.76 16.18
N LEU A 26 -4.47 0.71 16.55
CA LEU A 26 -3.99 -0.15 17.63
C LEU A 26 -4.63 0.18 18.98
N LEU A 27 -4.73 1.48 19.31
CA LEU A 27 -5.41 1.88 20.55
C LEU A 27 -6.89 1.54 20.54
N PHE A 28 -7.56 1.76 19.42
CA PHE A 28 -8.97 1.41 19.29
C PHE A 28 -9.17 -0.11 19.42
N ALA A 29 -8.33 -0.92 18.76
CA ALA A 29 -8.36 -2.36 18.86
C ALA A 29 -8.09 -2.85 20.29
N LEU A 30 -7.10 -2.25 20.99
CA LEU A 30 -6.81 -2.56 22.38
C LEU A 30 -8.00 -2.18 23.29
N GLY A 31 -8.61 -1.02 23.06
CA GLY A 31 -9.81 -0.60 23.76
C GLY A 31 -10.97 -1.57 23.60
N LEU A 32 -11.22 -2.04 22.38
CA LEU A 32 -12.23 -3.06 22.09
C LEU A 32 -11.92 -4.41 22.76
N LEU A 33 -10.64 -4.82 22.74
CA LEU A 33 -10.23 -6.06 23.40
C LEU A 33 -10.51 -6.01 24.92
N LEU A 34 -10.15 -4.91 25.57
CA LEU A 34 -10.37 -4.69 26.99
C LEU A 34 -11.88 -4.57 27.33
N ALA A 35 -12.64 -3.85 26.50
CA ALA A 35 -14.08 -3.76 26.68
C ALA A 35 -14.76 -5.13 26.47
N GLY A 36 -14.37 -5.86 25.44
CA GLY A 36 -14.88 -7.20 25.15
C GLY A 36 -14.62 -8.19 26.28
N SER A 37 -13.41 -8.16 26.86
CA SER A 37 -13.03 -9.04 27.97
C SER A 37 -13.77 -8.73 29.28
N SER A 38 -14.16 -7.48 29.50
CA SER A 38 -14.81 -7.03 30.73
C SER A 38 -16.34 -6.97 30.66
N THR A 39 -16.91 -6.68 29.49
CA THR A 39 -18.36 -6.46 29.33
C THR A 39 -19.03 -7.42 28.34
N GLY A 40 -18.27 -8.27 27.66
CA GLY A 40 -18.78 -9.10 26.54
C GLY A 40 -19.17 -8.29 25.30
N PHE A 41 -18.75 -7.02 25.20
CA PHE A 41 -19.05 -6.15 24.06
C PHE A 41 -18.27 -6.61 22.82
N SER A 42 -18.97 -6.90 21.73
CA SER A 42 -18.39 -7.20 20.41
C SER A 42 -18.84 -6.13 19.42
N LEU A 43 -17.89 -5.63 18.63
CA LEU A 43 -18.15 -4.70 17.53
C LEU A 43 -17.86 -5.39 16.21
N GLU A 44 -18.87 -5.57 15.39
CA GLU A 44 -18.73 -6.09 14.04
C GLU A 44 -18.71 -4.94 13.04
N PHE A 45 -17.76 -4.96 12.12
CA PHE A 45 -17.67 -3.96 11.07
C PHE A 45 -18.31 -4.51 9.79
N ASP A 46 -19.21 -3.73 9.18
CA ASP A 46 -19.68 -4.02 7.83
C ASP A 46 -18.55 -3.72 6.82
N VAL A 47 -18.08 -4.77 6.16
CA VAL A 47 -17.00 -4.72 5.18
C VAL A 47 -17.50 -4.81 3.73
N THR A 48 -18.80 -4.69 3.50
CA THR A 48 -19.44 -4.83 2.16
C THR A 48 -18.85 -3.87 1.12
N LEU A 49 -18.45 -2.67 1.52
CA LEU A 49 -17.84 -1.68 0.62
C LEU A 49 -16.35 -1.90 0.37
N ARG A 50 -15.69 -2.81 1.12
CA ARG A 50 -14.24 -3.00 1.03
C ARG A 50 -13.74 -3.32 -0.38
N PRO A 51 -14.34 -4.25 -1.15
CA PRO A 51 -13.87 -4.57 -2.50
C PRO A 51 -13.93 -3.36 -3.44
N VAL A 52 -15.04 -2.61 -3.41
CA VAL A 52 -15.21 -1.42 -4.27
C VAL A 52 -14.21 -0.32 -3.91
N LEU A 53 -14.00 -0.07 -2.62
CA LEU A 53 -13.02 0.91 -2.13
C LEU A 53 -11.59 0.49 -2.47
N LEU A 54 -11.28 -0.81 -2.43
CA LEU A 54 -9.99 -1.34 -2.81
C LEU A 54 -9.69 -1.12 -4.30
N LEU A 55 -10.63 -1.43 -5.17
CA LEU A 55 -10.50 -1.18 -6.61
C LEU A 55 -10.37 0.33 -6.91
N SER A 56 -11.16 1.16 -6.22
CA SER A 56 -11.09 2.62 -6.33
C SER A 56 -9.74 3.16 -5.87
N PHE A 57 -9.17 2.62 -4.81
CA PHE A 57 -7.82 2.95 -4.35
C PHE A 57 -6.78 2.66 -5.43
N PHE A 58 -6.78 1.46 -6.03
CA PHE A 58 -5.82 1.14 -7.09
C PHE A 58 -6.02 1.96 -8.36
N ALA A 59 -7.27 2.26 -8.73
CA ALA A 59 -7.56 3.18 -9.83
C ALA A 59 -6.99 4.59 -9.56
N ALA A 60 -7.17 5.11 -8.34
CA ALA A 60 -6.60 6.40 -7.93
C ALA A 60 -5.07 6.40 -7.93
N VAL A 61 -4.43 5.32 -7.48
CA VAL A 61 -2.96 5.14 -7.58
C VAL A 61 -2.52 5.18 -9.04
N GLY A 62 -3.24 4.48 -9.94
CA GLY A 62 -2.98 4.52 -11.37
C GLY A 62 -3.11 5.93 -11.96
N LEU A 63 -4.16 6.67 -11.61
CA LEU A 63 -4.38 8.06 -12.03
C LEU A 63 -3.31 9.03 -11.50
N SER A 64 -2.65 8.72 -10.39
CA SER A 64 -1.54 9.52 -9.88
C SER A 64 -0.20 9.25 -10.59
N ALA A 65 -0.09 8.15 -11.35
CA ALA A 65 1.14 7.71 -11.99
C ALA A 65 1.46 8.54 -13.25
N ASN A 66 2.53 9.34 -13.20
CA ASN A 66 3.01 10.14 -14.32
C ASN A 66 4.20 9.45 -15.01
N LEU A 67 3.98 8.93 -16.23
CA LEU A 67 5.01 8.26 -17.03
C LEU A 67 6.15 9.19 -17.47
N ALA A 68 5.89 10.49 -17.56
CA ALA A 68 6.95 11.46 -17.88
C ALA A 68 8.00 11.54 -16.76
N LEU A 69 7.58 11.47 -15.49
CA LEU A 69 8.49 11.41 -14.34
C LEU A 69 9.31 10.12 -14.32
N LEU A 70 8.71 8.99 -14.69
CA LEU A 70 9.42 7.71 -14.87
C LEU A 70 10.52 7.81 -15.92
N ARG A 71 10.27 8.50 -17.05
CA ARG A 71 11.27 8.73 -18.10
C ARG A 71 12.43 9.60 -17.60
N GLN A 72 12.16 10.59 -16.73
CA GLN A 72 13.20 11.44 -16.13
C GLN A 72 14.14 10.64 -15.21
N GLY A 73 13.62 9.61 -14.50
CA GLY A 73 14.42 8.72 -13.69
C GLY A 73 15.46 7.91 -14.46
N GLY A 74 15.19 7.61 -15.74
CA GLY A 74 16.11 7.01 -16.70
C GLY A 74 16.89 5.81 -16.15
N LYS A 75 18.21 5.80 -16.42
CA LYS A 75 19.12 4.71 -16.02
C LYS A 75 19.20 4.50 -14.51
N ARG A 76 19.04 5.55 -13.70
CA ARG A 76 19.11 5.46 -12.22
C ARG A 76 17.91 4.67 -11.67
N LEU A 77 16.72 4.94 -12.19
CA LEU A 77 15.52 4.20 -11.83
C LEU A 77 15.62 2.72 -12.24
N LEU A 78 16.09 2.46 -13.48
CA LEU A 78 16.29 1.11 -13.96
C LEU A 78 17.28 0.34 -13.07
N LEU A 79 18.43 0.95 -12.72
CA LEU A 79 19.40 0.34 -11.82
C LEU A 79 18.81 0.05 -10.45
N PHE A 80 18.02 0.97 -9.91
CA PHE A 80 17.32 0.76 -8.64
C PHE A 80 16.39 -0.45 -8.70
N VAL A 81 15.58 -0.57 -9.75
CA VAL A 81 14.68 -1.72 -9.95
C VAL A 81 15.47 -3.02 -10.09
N LEU A 82 16.58 -3.01 -10.83
CA LEU A 82 17.46 -4.19 -11.00
C LEU A 82 18.11 -4.64 -9.69
N VAL A 83 18.42 -3.72 -8.79
CA VAL A 83 18.93 -4.04 -7.44
C VAL A 83 17.82 -4.53 -6.52
N LEU A 84 16.63 -3.94 -6.66
CA LEU A 84 15.47 -4.30 -5.83
C LEU A 84 14.90 -5.68 -6.19
N ALA A 85 14.90 -6.07 -7.47
CA ALA A 85 14.30 -7.32 -7.93
C ALA A 85 14.89 -8.58 -7.24
N PRO A 86 16.22 -8.78 -7.14
CA PRO A 86 16.79 -9.89 -6.39
C PRO A 86 16.40 -9.89 -4.92
N PHE A 87 16.31 -8.71 -4.29
CA PHE A 87 15.87 -8.57 -2.91
C PHE A 87 14.42 -9.07 -2.74
N LEU A 88 13.52 -8.71 -3.64
CA LEU A 88 12.12 -9.18 -3.62
C LEU A 88 12.03 -10.71 -3.77
N VAL A 89 12.87 -11.28 -4.64
CA VAL A 89 12.95 -12.75 -4.81
C VAL A 89 13.43 -13.41 -3.51
N LEU A 90 14.50 -12.91 -2.91
CA LEU A 90 15.01 -13.43 -1.63
C LEU A 90 13.99 -13.31 -0.50
N GLN A 91 13.26 -12.20 -0.44
CA GLN A 91 12.22 -11.99 0.56
C GLN A 91 11.07 -12.99 0.40
N ASN A 92 10.61 -13.24 -0.82
CA ASN A 92 9.59 -14.25 -1.08
C ASN A 92 10.09 -15.67 -0.80
N LEU A 93 11.34 -15.97 -1.17
CA LEU A 93 11.95 -17.25 -0.86
C LEU A 93 12.02 -17.49 0.65
N THR A 94 12.39 -16.48 1.42
CA THR A 94 12.37 -16.53 2.89
C THR A 94 10.97 -16.80 3.42
N GLY A 95 9.95 -16.11 2.90
CA GLY A 95 8.56 -16.35 3.26
C GLY A 95 8.09 -17.78 2.96
N LEU A 96 8.42 -18.30 1.78
CA LEU A 96 8.12 -19.68 1.38
C LEU A 96 8.82 -20.71 2.28
N LEU A 97 10.10 -20.51 2.59
CA LEU A 97 10.85 -21.40 3.49
C LEU A 97 10.28 -21.40 4.90
N LEU A 98 9.86 -20.23 5.41
CA LEU A 98 9.19 -20.14 6.71
C LEU A 98 7.83 -20.84 6.69
N ALA A 99 7.02 -20.63 5.66
CA ALA A 99 5.73 -21.30 5.53
C ALA A 99 5.92 -22.82 5.48
N TRP A 100 6.89 -23.30 4.72
CA TRP A 100 7.22 -24.72 4.66
C TRP A 100 7.71 -25.27 6.00
N SER A 101 8.56 -24.54 6.73
CA SER A 101 9.08 -24.97 8.03
C SER A 101 8.00 -25.02 9.13
N LEU A 102 6.94 -24.23 8.97
CA LEU A 102 5.80 -24.14 9.90
C LEU A 102 4.59 -24.98 9.45
N ASP A 103 4.75 -25.79 8.40
CA ASP A 103 3.68 -26.60 7.80
C ASP A 103 2.45 -25.78 7.38
N LEU A 104 2.71 -24.53 6.88
CA LEU A 104 1.70 -23.63 6.39
C LEU A 104 1.59 -23.69 4.86
N HIS A 105 0.44 -23.27 4.33
CA HIS A 105 0.27 -23.18 2.88
C HIS A 105 1.28 -22.19 2.27
N PRO A 106 1.97 -22.53 1.13
CA PRO A 106 3.01 -21.68 0.53
C PRO A 106 2.54 -20.25 0.23
N LEU A 107 1.28 -20.04 -0.16
CA LEU A 107 0.71 -18.73 -0.41
C LEU A 107 0.69 -17.83 0.84
N MET A 108 0.62 -18.42 2.05
CA MET A 108 0.76 -17.65 3.29
C MET A 108 2.18 -17.07 3.43
N GLY A 109 3.20 -17.81 2.96
CA GLY A 109 4.57 -17.33 2.89
C GLY A 109 4.75 -16.15 1.93
N LEU A 110 4.05 -16.14 0.79
CA LEU A 110 4.05 -15.00 -0.14
C LEU A 110 3.31 -13.80 0.44
N ILE A 111 2.20 -14.01 1.13
CA ILE A 111 1.47 -12.95 1.85
C ILE A 111 2.37 -12.33 2.92
N GLY A 112 3.04 -13.14 3.76
CA GLY A 112 4.02 -12.65 4.74
C GLY A 112 5.31 -12.10 4.13
N GLY A 113 5.51 -12.28 2.82
CA GLY A 113 6.63 -11.79 2.04
C GLY A 113 6.38 -10.42 1.40
N THR A 114 6.71 -10.29 0.11
CA THR A 114 6.65 -9.01 -0.61
C THR A 114 5.24 -8.48 -0.80
N ILE A 115 4.22 -9.33 -0.85
CA ILE A 115 2.84 -8.92 -1.07
C ILE A 115 2.39 -7.89 -0.02
N THR A 116 2.74 -8.09 1.24
CA THR A 116 2.39 -7.17 2.34
C THR A 116 3.52 -6.23 2.72
N LEU A 117 4.76 -6.73 2.81
CA LEU A 117 5.88 -5.94 3.29
C LEU A 117 6.31 -4.84 2.31
N VAL A 118 6.10 -5.05 1.01
CA VAL A 118 6.40 -4.07 -0.06
C VAL A 118 5.11 -3.50 -0.64
N GLY A 119 4.09 -4.34 -0.89
CA GLY A 119 2.83 -3.91 -1.45
C GLY A 119 1.87 -3.25 -0.45
N GLY A 120 2.05 -3.50 0.85
CA GLY A 120 1.26 -2.90 1.92
C GLY A 120 -0.15 -3.50 2.07
N HIS A 121 -1.00 -2.80 2.83
CA HIS A 121 -2.34 -3.26 3.18
C HIS A 121 -3.25 -3.49 1.97
N GLY A 122 -3.20 -2.60 0.97
CA GLY A 122 -4.06 -2.69 -0.21
C GLY A 122 -3.75 -3.94 -1.04
N THR A 123 -2.48 -4.15 -1.38
CA THR A 123 -2.03 -5.32 -2.12
C THR A 123 -2.24 -6.59 -1.30
N GLY A 124 -1.93 -6.54 0.00
CA GLY A 124 -2.17 -7.63 0.94
C GLY A 124 -3.62 -8.06 0.97
N ALA A 125 -4.57 -7.12 1.08
CA ALA A 125 -6.00 -7.39 1.06
C ALA A 125 -6.45 -8.03 -0.25
N ALA A 126 -6.03 -7.47 -1.40
CA ALA A 126 -6.43 -7.96 -2.71
C ALA A 126 -5.99 -9.40 -2.98
N TYR A 127 -4.74 -9.73 -2.65
CA TYR A 127 -4.24 -11.10 -2.80
C TYR A 127 -4.81 -12.06 -1.75
N ALA A 128 -4.99 -11.61 -0.51
CA ALA A 128 -5.61 -12.44 0.53
C ALA A 128 -7.04 -12.83 0.18
N GLU A 129 -7.85 -11.88 -0.32
CA GLU A 129 -9.20 -12.15 -0.82
C GLU A 129 -9.18 -13.21 -1.93
N ARG A 130 -8.32 -13.02 -2.94
CA ARG A 130 -8.18 -13.97 -4.05
C ARG A 130 -7.72 -15.36 -3.59
N PHE A 131 -6.76 -15.44 -2.67
CA PHE A 131 -6.27 -16.72 -2.16
C PHE A 131 -7.28 -17.42 -1.26
N ALA A 132 -8.06 -16.67 -0.48
CA ALA A 132 -9.17 -17.23 0.30
C ALA A 132 -10.25 -17.82 -0.62
N GLU A 133 -10.64 -17.12 -1.68
CA GLU A 133 -11.67 -17.58 -2.62
C GLU A 133 -11.22 -18.83 -3.40
N VAL A 134 -10.01 -18.82 -3.97
CA VAL A 134 -9.54 -19.88 -4.87
C VAL A 134 -9.00 -21.09 -4.13
N HIS A 135 -8.32 -20.90 -3.00
CA HIS A 135 -7.63 -21.95 -2.27
C HIS A 135 -8.23 -22.25 -0.90
N ASN A 136 -9.31 -21.55 -0.53
CA ASN A 136 -10.00 -21.70 0.76
C ASN A 136 -9.05 -21.63 1.97
N ILE A 137 -8.07 -20.70 1.93
CA ILE A 137 -7.09 -20.56 3.01
C ILE A 137 -7.69 -19.69 4.11
N GLN A 138 -7.86 -20.29 5.29
CA GLN A 138 -8.38 -19.59 6.46
C GLN A 138 -7.34 -18.63 7.05
N ALA A 139 -7.80 -17.55 7.69
CA ALA A 139 -6.97 -16.54 8.37
C ALA A 139 -5.92 -15.84 7.48
N ILE A 140 -6.00 -15.95 6.15
CA ILE A 140 -5.02 -15.34 5.25
C ILE A 140 -5.18 -13.80 5.20
N MET A 141 -6.40 -13.30 5.42
CA MET A 141 -6.68 -11.86 5.49
C MET A 141 -6.06 -11.25 6.75
N GLU A 142 -6.21 -11.92 7.88
CA GLU A 142 -5.64 -11.51 9.17
C GLU A 142 -4.12 -11.50 9.09
N LEU A 143 -3.52 -12.52 8.48
CA LEU A 143 -2.09 -12.58 8.21
C LEU A 143 -1.64 -11.42 7.33
N ALA A 144 -2.39 -11.10 6.26
CA ALA A 144 -2.07 -10.00 5.35
C ALA A 144 -2.10 -8.65 6.08
N MET A 145 -3.14 -8.38 6.87
CA MET A 145 -3.25 -7.13 7.62
C MET A 145 -2.17 -6.98 8.68
N THR A 146 -1.90 -8.07 9.41
CA THR A 146 -0.85 -8.10 10.44
C THR A 146 0.52 -7.92 9.81
N GLY A 147 0.83 -8.65 8.74
CA GLY A 147 2.10 -8.56 8.02
C GLY A 147 2.36 -7.14 7.48
N ALA A 148 1.36 -6.53 6.84
CA ALA A 148 1.46 -5.16 6.33
C ALA A 148 1.67 -4.13 7.46
N THR A 149 0.96 -4.28 8.58
CA THR A 149 1.10 -3.39 9.74
C THR A 149 2.49 -3.51 10.37
N LEU A 150 2.95 -4.74 10.62
CA LEU A 150 4.29 -4.99 11.18
C LEU A 150 5.38 -4.49 10.23
N GLY A 151 5.25 -4.75 8.92
CA GLY A 151 6.18 -4.27 7.92
C GLY A 151 6.31 -2.75 7.90
N LEU A 152 5.18 -2.04 7.98
CA LEU A 152 5.15 -0.59 8.01
C LEU A 152 5.80 -0.02 9.30
N VAL A 153 5.45 -0.59 10.46
CA VAL A 153 6.00 -0.16 11.77
C VAL A 153 7.50 -0.44 11.83
N LEU A 154 7.92 -1.67 11.56
CA LEU A 154 9.34 -2.06 11.62
C LEU A 154 10.16 -1.36 10.53
N GLY A 155 9.59 -1.21 9.32
CA GLY A 155 10.21 -0.46 8.23
C GLY A 155 10.44 1.01 8.59
N GLY A 156 9.47 1.65 9.23
CA GLY A 156 9.61 3.02 9.74
C GLY A 156 10.65 3.14 10.85
N LEU A 157 10.61 2.23 11.83
CA LEU A 157 11.54 2.22 12.96
C LEU A 157 13.00 1.97 12.52
N CYS A 158 13.22 1.08 11.57
CA CYS A 158 14.57 0.70 11.11
C CYS A 158 15.05 1.59 9.95
N GLY A 159 14.16 1.94 9.03
CA GLY A 159 14.50 2.62 7.78
C GLY A 159 15.03 4.03 8.00
N GLY A 160 14.38 4.82 8.86
CA GLY A 160 14.81 6.20 9.17
C GLY A 160 16.23 6.28 9.74
N PRO A 161 16.51 5.60 10.86
CA PRO A 161 17.86 5.58 11.46
C PRO A 161 18.93 5.01 10.51
N LEU A 162 18.61 3.94 9.76
CA LEU A 162 19.52 3.34 8.79
C LEU A 162 19.86 4.31 7.66
N ALA A 163 18.85 4.97 7.10
CA ALA A 163 19.03 5.98 6.06
C ALA A 163 19.93 7.13 6.55
N GLN A 164 19.66 7.67 7.74
CA GLN A 164 20.48 8.71 8.34
C GLN A 164 21.93 8.27 8.57
N TRP A 165 22.13 7.04 9.06
CA TRP A 165 23.46 6.49 9.24
C TRP A 165 24.22 6.36 7.91
N LEU A 166 23.57 5.85 6.85
CA LEU A 166 24.15 5.73 5.52
C LEU A 166 24.51 7.10 4.91
N ILE A 167 23.63 8.08 5.02
CA ILE A 167 23.85 9.45 4.53
C ILE A 167 25.09 10.05 5.21
N ARG A 168 25.18 9.95 6.55
CA ARG A 168 26.33 10.46 7.31
C ARG A 168 27.62 9.71 6.99
N ARG A 169 27.56 8.38 6.93
CA ARG A 169 28.74 7.52 6.67
C ARG A 169 29.34 7.77 5.28
N HIS A 170 28.51 7.94 4.28
CA HIS A 170 28.94 8.11 2.89
C HIS A 170 28.98 9.58 2.45
N ARG A 171 28.73 10.53 3.35
CA ARG A 171 28.72 11.97 3.08
C ARG A 171 27.93 12.32 1.82
N LEU A 172 26.74 11.75 1.70
CA LEU A 172 25.89 11.96 0.53
C LEU A 172 25.46 13.44 0.48
N ALA A 173 25.63 14.06 -0.70
CA ALA A 173 25.21 15.45 -0.93
C ALA A 173 23.69 15.56 -0.69
N GLY A 174 23.28 16.46 0.19
CA GLY A 174 21.92 16.60 0.72
C GLY A 174 21.87 16.57 2.25
N ALA A 175 23.02 16.21 2.92
CA ALA A 175 23.15 16.25 4.37
C ALA A 175 23.30 17.67 4.95
N ASP A 176 23.47 18.71 4.10
CA ASP A 176 23.52 20.10 4.53
C ASP A 176 22.09 20.60 4.77
N GLY A 177 21.52 20.27 5.94
CA GLY A 177 20.47 20.99 6.65
C GLY A 177 19.11 21.22 5.97
N HIS A 178 19.01 21.03 4.69
CA HIS A 178 17.76 20.90 3.99
C HIS A 178 17.50 19.39 3.81
N ALA A 179 17.02 18.73 4.89
CA ALA A 179 15.96 17.81 4.63
C ALA A 179 15.06 18.58 3.65
N THR A 180 15.08 18.22 2.37
CA THR A 180 13.89 18.42 1.57
C THR A 180 12.87 17.64 2.38
N GLU A 181 12.20 18.31 3.33
CA GLU A 181 10.86 17.91 3.66
C GLU A 181 10.33 17.58 2.28
N VAL A 182 9.98 16.32 2.07
CA VAL A 182 8.96 16.01 1.10
C VAL A 182 7.79 16.80 1.70
N GLN A 183 7.80 18.10 1.43
CA GLN A 183 6.61 18.89 1.60
C GLN A 183 5.60 18.09 0.83
N PRO A 184 4.57 17.58 1.50
CA PRO A 184 3.41 17.13 0.77
C PRO A 184 3.19 18.31 -0.17
N SER A 185 3.41 18.08 -1.47
CA SER A 185 3.22 19.08 -2.52
C SER A 185 1.81 19.63 -2.31
N GLY A 186 1.62 20.64 -1.49
CA GLY A 186 0.30 20.94 -1.01
C GLY A 186 0.07 22.18 -0.20
N ASP A 187 1.07 22.95 0.22
CA ASP A 187 0.76 24.19 0.93
C ASP A 187 1.15 25.49 0.21
N GLY A 188 1.68 25.39 -1.01
CA GLY A 188 1.80 26.54 -1.92
C GLY A 188 0.94 26.25 -3.15
N ASP A 189 -0.19 26.91 -3.33
CA ASP A 189 -1.08 26.87 -4.50
C ASP A 189 -1.87 25.57 -4.78
N ALA A 190 -2.15 24.75 -3.79
CA ALA A 190 -3.23 23.77 -3.95
C ALA A 190 -4.55 24.56 -4.08
N ALA A 191 -5.06 24.70 -5.28
CA ALA A 191 -6.38 25.27 -5.50
C ALA A 191 -7.38 24.56 -4.58
N PRO A 192 -8.26 25.28 -3.91
CA PRO A 192 -9.21 24.67 -2.97
C PRO A 192 -10.01 23.58 -3.70
N ILE A 193 -10.13 22.41 -3.07
CA ILE A 193 -10.92 21.30 -3.62
C ILE A 193 -12.34 21.82 -3.85
N SER A 194 -12.71 21.97 -5.12
CA SER A 194 -14.04 22.40 -5.54
C SER A 194 -14.81 21.22 -6.12
N ALA A 195 -16.14 21.31 -6.12
CA ALA A 195 -16.95 20.29 -6.78
C ALA A 195 -16.57 20.13 -8.26
N ALA A 196 -16.15 21.21 -8.92
CA ALA A 196 -15.71 21.20 -10.31
C ALA A 196 -14.42 20.37 -10.52
N SER A 197 -13.53 20.30 -9.53
CA SER A 197 -12.31 19.46 -9.60
C SER A 197 -12.55 18.03 -9.12
N LEU A 198 -13.48 17.84 -8.17
CA LEU A 198 -13.73 16.54 -7.56
C LEU A 198 -14.52 15.62 -8.51
N VAL A 199 -15.55 16.15 -9.18
CA VAL A 199 -16.43 15.36 -10.07
C VAL A 199 -15.65 14.67 -11.21
N PRO A 200 -14.77 15.33 -11.96
CA PRO A 200 -13.99 14.67 -13.01
C PRO A 200 -13.07 13.57 -12.48
N VAL A 201 -12.46 13.78 -11.30
CA VAL A 201 -11.58 12.78 -10.67
C VAL A 201 -12.38 11.55 -10.25
N LEU A 202 -13.52 11.74 -9.60
CA LEU A 202 -14.41 10.64 -9.22
C LEU A 202 -14.95 9.90 -10.47
N ALA A 203 -15.30 10.61 -11.52
CA ALA A 203 -15.72 10.01 -12.79
C ALA A 203 -14.58 9.18 -13.42
N ALA A 204 -13.34 9.69 -13.42
CA ALA A 204 -12.17 8.97 -13.92
C ALA A 204 -11.90 7.69 -13.11
N VAL A 205 -12.00 7.76 -11.77
CA VAL A 205 -11.87 6.58 -10.90
C VAL A 205 -12.96 5.56 -11.22
N LEU A 206 -14.22 6.00 -11.34
CA LEU A 206 -15.35 5.11 -11.65
C LEU A 206 -15.18 4.43 -13.02
N ILE A 207 -14.78 5.18 -14.04
CA ILE A 207 -14.49 4.64 -15.37
C ILE A 207 -13.37 3.60 -15.29
N ALA A 208 -12.27 3.89 -14.57
CA ALA A 208 -11.16 2.97 -14.41
C ALA A 208 -11.57 1.68 -13.68
N VAL A 209 -12.44 1.78 -12.66
CA VAL A 209 -12.97 0.63 -11.92
C VAL A 209 -13.88 -0.21 -12.80
N LEU A 210 -14.89 0.39 -13.43
CA LEU A 210 -15.85 -0.35 -14.26
C LEU A 210 -15.19 -1.02 -15.47
N ALA A 211 -14.33 -0.29 -16.18
CA ALA A 211 -13.59 -0.83 -17.31
C ALA A 211 -12.56 -1.88 -16.86
N GLY A 212 -11.94 -1.70 -15.67
CA GLY A 212 -11.00 -2.66 -15.10
C GLY A 212 -11.64 -3.98 -14.71
N GLN A 213 -12.83 -3.93 -14.12
CA GLN A 213 -13.62 -5.13 -13.82
C GLN A 213 -14.06 -5.84 -15.11
N TRP A 214 -14.58 -5.08 -16.08
CA TRP A 214 -14.98 -5.63 -17.37
C TRP A 214 -13.81 -6.32 -18.10
N LEU A 215 -12.60 -5.72 -18.10
CA LEU A 215 -11.42 -6.34 -18.68
C LEU A 215 -11.00 -7.59 -17.92
N ALA A 216 -11.08 -7.57 -16.58
CA ALA A 216 -10.75 -8.74 -15.77
C ALA A 216 -11.68 -9.93 -16.08
N GLU A 217 -12.97 -9.68 -16.27
CA GLU A 217 -13.95 -10.68 -16.68
C GLU A 217 -13.68 -11.19 -18.10
N LEU A 218 -13.38 -10.30 -19.05
CA LEU A 218 -13.09 -10.66 -20.45
C LEU A 218 -11.88 -11.59 -20.60
N VAL A 219 -10.90 -11.46 -19.70
CA VAL A 219 -9.63 -12.23 -19.70
C VAL A 219 -9.64 -13.35 -18.65
N SER A 220 -10.79 -13.63 -18.03
CA SER A 220 -10.91 -14.64 -16.96
C SER A 220 -10.50 -16.05 -17.41
N ASP A 221 -10.73 -16.39 -18.68
CA ASP A 221 -10.43 -17.70 -19.28
C ASP A 221 -8.98 -17.82 -19.78
N ALA A 222 -8.15 -16.77 -19.64
CA ALA A 222 -6.77 -16.81 -20.06
C ALA A 222 -5.92 -17.69 -19.11
N PRO A 223 -4.85 -18.36 -19.60
CA PRO A 223 -4.00 -19.21 -18.77
C PRO A 223 -3.27 -18.45 -17.65
N VAL A 224 -3.15 -17.14 -17.78
CA VAL A 224 -2.62 -16.24 -16.75
C VAL A 224 -3.66 -15.14 -16.49
N THR A 225 -4.34 -15.21 -15.36
CA THR A 225 -5.30 -14.21 -14.95
C THR A 225 -4.66 -13.19 -14.02
N LEU A 226 -4.82 -11.90 -14.35
CA LEU A 226 -4.41 -10.80 -13.48
C LEU A 226 -5.59 -10.44 -12.55
N PRO A 227 -5.34 -10.17 -11.27
CA PRO A 227 -6.38 -9.69 -10.36
C PRO A 227 -7.04 -8.40 -10.85
N SER A 228 -8.34 -8.23 -10.57
CA SER A 228 -9.14 -7.09 -11.06
C SER A 228 -8.56 -5.73 -10.65
N PHE A 229 -7.94 -5.63 -9.47
CA PHE A 229 -7.31 -4.40 -9.02
C PHE A 229 -6.15 -3.93 -9.90
N LEU A 230 -5.39 -4.88 -10.50
CA LEU A 230 -4.31 -4.56 -11.44
C LEU A 230 -4.86 -3.93 -12.72
N TRP A 231 -5.97 -4.42 -13.24
CA TRP A 231 -6.64 -3.82 -14.39
C TRP A 231 -7.12 -2.40 -14.09
N CYS A 232 -7.72 -2.17 -12.91
CA CYS A 232 -8.13 -0.84 -12.47
C CYS A 232 -6.93 0.13 -12.39
N LEU A 233 -5.80 -0.33 -11.84
CA LEU A 233 -4.56 0.44 -11.77
C LEU A 233 -4.03 0.78 -13.17
N LEU A 234 -3.92 -0.21 -14.07
CA LEU A 234 -3.43 -0.02 -15.44
C LEU A 234 -4.30 0.97 -16.22
N LEU A 235 -5.62 0.86 -16.10
CA LEU A 235 -6.54 1.81 -16.72
C LEU A 235 -6.42 3.21 -16.13
N GLY A 236 -6.23 3.34 -14.83
CA GLY A 236 -5.91 4.62 -14.20
C GLY A 236 -4.65 5.26 -14.80
N VAL A 237 -3.58 4.47 -14.98
CA VAL A 237 -2.35 4.92 -15.67
C VAL A 237 -2.63 5.36 -17.11
N LEU A 238 -3.42 4.58 -17.86
CA LEU A 238 -3.78 4.91 -19.24
C LEU A 238 -4.61 6.19 -19.35
N ILE A 239 -5.61 6.37 -18.49
CA ILE A 239 -6.43 7.59 -18.46
C ILE A 239 -5.56 8.81 -18.17
N ARG A 240 -4.65 8.71 -17.15
CA ARG A 240 -3.76 9.82 -16.76
C ARG A 240 -2.82 10.25 -17.88
N ASN A 241 -2.28 9.29 -18.62
CA ASN A 241 -1.23 9.56 -19.60
C ASN A 241 -1.77 9.57 -21.04
N GLY A 242 -2.99 9.09 -21.27
CA GLY A 242 -3.63 9.03 -22.60
C GLY A 242 -3.91 10.41 -23.18
N GLY A 243 -4.22 11.41 -22.36
CA GLY A 243 -4.39 12.79 -22.81
C GLY A 243 -3.13 13.44 -23.42
N HIS A 244 -1.94 12.92 -23.07
CA HIS A 244 -0.66 13.33 -23.67
C HIS A 244 -0.30 12.57 -24.95
N LEU A 245 -1.04 11.52 -25.28
CA LEU A 245 -0.85 10.71 -26.51
C LEU A 245 -1.75 11.18 -27.65
N ILE A 246 -2.76 12.01 -27.35
CA ILE A 246 -3.78 12.47 -28.32
C ILE A 246 -3.63 13.98 -28.60
N GLY A 247 -2.77 14.71 -27.90
CA GLY A 247 -2.41 16.12 -28.08
C GLY A 247 -0.94 16.31 -28.22
#